data_941cd580e1bcdd47e62bd9e8134255e4
#
_entry.id   941cd580e1bcdd47e62bd9e8134255e4
#
_cell.length_a   1.000
_cell.length_b   1.000
_cell.length_c   1.000
_cell.angle_alpha   90.00
_cell.angle_beta   90.00
_cell.angle_gamma   90.00
#
_symmetry.space_group_name_H-M   'P 1'
#
loop_
_entity.id
_entity.type
_entity.pdbx_description
1 polymer ?
#
loop_
_entity_poly.entity_id
_entity_poly.type
_entity_poly.pdbx_seq_one_letter_code
_entity_poly.pdbx_strand_id
1 'polypeptide(L)'
;MITISFASNIATSIDRTANIITSDNQVEEFIAIVNIPQGSSAAEISSILSSEGIISSSLAFELYLRNENLSDKLRAGEYEISNKLEFEEISSILLKGPPLKTYTITIPEGLWISETLESISSQTGYDSDLLANSLISGNVNSKYVYLGDFTNLQHWEGLLYPNTYQIALDASGEDILQILVNELESVIDTLLREYQLPSWLKSTNELFTVASLVEAESKLQEDRPLVSSVIKNRLYDDMLLQIDAMVLYALQERKSQVLLVDLQVDSIYNSYKYTGLPPTPISGFGERSIMAVLE
;
A
#
# COMPACT_ATOMS: atom_id res chain seq x y z
N MET A 1 -22.98 37.12 -1.06
CA MET A 1 -22.28 37.49 0.19
C MET A 1 -22.89 36.62 1.28
N ILE A 2 -22.33 35.44 1.51
CA ILE A 2 -22.75 34.52 2.58
C ILE A 2 -21.49 34.17 3.34
N THR A 3 -21.37 34.76 4.51
CA THR A 3 -20.31 34.53 5.48
C THR A 3 -20.58 33.19 6.18
N ILE A 4 -19.71 32.24 6.02
CA ILE A 4 -19.70 31.00 6.80
C ILE A 4 -18.82 31.24 8.02
N SER A 5 -19.48 31.35 9.17
CA SER A 5 -18.86 31.47 10.50
C SER A 5 -18.30 30.10 10.92
N PHE A 6 -16.99 29.97 11.07
CA PHE A 6 -16.37 28.86 11.77
C PHE A 6 -16.58 29.05 13.27
N ALA A 7 -17.51 28.31 13.84
CA ALA A 7 -17.63 28.17 15.27
C ALA A 7 -16.67 27.10 15.77
N SER A 8 -15.63 27.54 16.46
CA SER A 8 -14.75 26.69 17.26
C SER A 8 -15.53 26.07 18.40
N ASN A 9 -15.78 24.77 18.33
CA ASN A 9 -16.24 24.01 19.48
C ASN A 9 -15.05 23.45 20.25
N ILE A 10 -14.48 24.28 21.12
CA ILE A 10 -13.81 23.81 22.31
C ILE A 10 -14.93 23.52 23.33
N ALA A 11 -15.45 22.32 23.30
CA ALA A 11 -16.34 21.83 24.33
C ALA A 11 -15.50 21.09 25.36
N THR A 12 -15.12 21.85 26.38
CA THR A 12 -14.98 21.47 27.79
C THR A 12 -15.37 20.01 28.11
N SER A 13 -14.37 19.22 28.44
CA SER A 13 -14.51 17.98 29.21
C SER A 13 -14.94 18.35 30.63
N ILE A 14 -16.22 18.45 30.90
CA ILE A 14 -16.78 18.49 32.25
C ILE A 14 -18.18 17.89 32.19
N ASP A 15 -18.36 16.91 33.06
CA ASP A 15 -19.64 16.44 33.58
C ASP A 15 -20.43 15.42 32.76
N ARG A 16 -20.04 14.15 32.85
CA ARG A 16 -20.98 13.02 32.74
C ARG A 16 -20.82 12.07 33.91
N THR A 17 -20.85 12.60 35.11
CA THR A 17 -21.28 11.86 36.29
C THR A 17 -22.75 12.15 36.52
N ALA A 18 -23.61 11.60 35.70
CA ALA A 18 -25.04 11.45 36.02
C ALA A 18 -25.30 9.97 36.21
N ASN A 19 -25.14 9.49 37.43
CA ASN A 19 -25.72 8.22 37.90
C ASN A 19 -27.23 8.27 37.72
N ILE A 20 -27.74 7.67 36.67
CA ILE A 20 -29.13 7.21 36.63
C ILE A 20 -29.10 5.73 37.01
N ILE A 21 -29.30 5.45 38.29
CA ILE A 21 -29.64 4.11 38.78
C ILE A 21 -31.07 3.85 38.34
N THR A 22 -31.27 3.26 37.17
CA THR A 22 -32.48 2.54 36.84
C THR A 22 -32.28 1.08 37.25
N SER A 23 -33.32 0.48 37.81
CA SER A 23 -33.35 -0.82 38.45
C SER A 23 -33.27 -2.01 37.49
N ASP A 24 -32.28 -1.99 36.60
CA ASP A 24 -31.76 -3.12 35.88
C ASP A 24 -30.25 -2.97 35.90
N ASN A 25 -29.52 -3.89 36.51
CA ASN A 25 -28.07 -3.88 36.69
C ASN A 25 -27.29 -4.08 35.36
N GLN A 26 -27.69 -3.42 34.30
CA GLN A 26 -26.94 -3.38 33.04
C GLN A 26 -26.08 -2.11 33.04
N VAL A 27 -24.80 -2.28 33.30
CA VAL A 27 -23.81 -1.24 33.02
C VAL A 27 -23.92 -0.90 31.54
N GLU A 28 -24.25 0.36 31.24
CA GLU A 28 -24.34 0.84 29.85
C GLU A 28 -23.01 0.62 29.15
N GLU A 29 -23.04 0.06 27.94
CA GLU A 29 -21.84 -0.17 27.16
C GLU A 29 -21.30 1.16 26.62
N PHE A 30 -20.01 1.41 26.84
CA PHE A 30 -19.31 2.53 26.26
C PHE A 30 -17.88 2.14 25.88
N ILE A 31 -17.30 2.91 24.98
CA ILE A 31 -15.89 2.81 24.58
C ILE A 31 -15.19 4.07 25.09
N ALA A 32 -14.09 3.90 25.83
CA ALA A 32 -13.25 5.01 26.26
C ALA A 32 -11.92 5.02 25.49
N ILE A 33 -11.42 6.23 25.25
CA ILE A 33 -10.05 6.44 24.77
C ILE A 33 -9.14 6.45 26.00
N VAL A 34 -8.30 5.42 26.14
CA VAL A 34 -7.41 5.22 27.27
C VAL A 34 -5.97 5.51 26.82
N ASN A 35 -5.32 6.46 27.46
CA ASN A 35 -3.91 6.75 27.19
C ASN A 35 -3.02 6.09 28.26
N ILE A 36 -2.17 5.14 27.84
CA ILE A 36 -1.17 4.46 28.66
C ILE A 36 0.19 5.11 28.42
N PRO A 37 0.74 5.87 29.39
CA PRO A 37 2.05 6.51 29.26
C PRO A 37 3.18 5.48 29.09
N GLN A 38 4.24 5.91 28.40
CA GLN A 38 5.43 5.07 28.24
C GLN A 38 6.10 4.80 29.59
N GLY A 39 6.42 3.54 29.86
CA GLY A 39 7.04 3.10 31.12
C GLY A 39 6.07 2.86 32.26
N SER A 40 4.75 2.93 32.03
CA SER A 40 3.74 2.62 33.05
C SER A 40 3.88 1.18 33.53
N SER A 41 3.86 0.99 34.84
CA SER A 41 3.78 -0.33 35.49
C SER A 41 2.38 -0.95 35.34
N ALA A 42 2.28 -2.26 35.55
CA ALA A 42 0.98 -2.96 35.53
C ALA A 42 -0.02 -2.35 36.54
N ALA A 43 0.45 -1.90 37.70
CA ALA A 43 -0.39 -1.24 38.70
C ALA A 43 -0.93 0.11 38.21
N GLU A 44 -0.08 0.94 37.54
CA GLU A 44 -0.50 2.21 36.94
C GLU A 44 -1.47 2.01 35.80
N ILE A 45 -1.22 1.04 34.91
CA ILE A 45 -2.12 0.68 33.81
C ILE A 45 -3.49 0.25 34.37
N SER A 46 -3.50 -0.61 35.38
CA SER A 46 -4.73 -1.08 36.04
C SER A 46 -5.49 0.08 36.70
N SER A 47 -4.77 1.04 37.28
CA SER A 47 -5.37 2.25 37.88
C SER A 47 -6.01 3.14 36.80
N ILE A 48 -5.32 3.36 35.67
CA ILE A 48 -5.83 4.14 34.53
C ILE A 48 -7.11 3.49 34.00
N LEU A 49 -7.10 2.19 33.69
CA LEU A 49 -8.28 1.48 33.19
C LEU A 49 -9.46 1.55 34.16
N SER A 50 -9.20 1.49 35.47
CA SER A 50 -10.24 1.62 36.48
C SER A 50 -10.80 3.05 36.60
N SER A 51 -9.93 4.07 36.49
CA SER A 51 -10.36 5.47 36.51
C SER A 51 -11.19 5.88 35.28
N GLU A 52 -10.93 5.25 34.13
CA GLU A 52 -11.72 5.41 32.89
C GLU A 52 -12.98 4.54 32.88
N GLY A 53 -13.24 3.77 33.94
CA GLY A 53 -14.45 2.93 34.07
C GLY A 53 -14.45 1.69 33.15
N ILE A 54 -13.31 1.33 32.56
CA ILE A 54 -13.17 0.13 31.71
C ILE A 54 -13.24 -1.14 32.58
N ILE A 55 -12.59 -1.12 33.71
CA ILE A 55 -12.59 -2.23 34.67
C ILE A 55 -13.14 -1.79 36.04
N SER A 56 -13.78 -2.68 36.74
CA SER A 56 -14.36 -2.41 38.05
C SER A 56 -13.35 -2.44 39.20
N SER A 57 -12.18 -3.08 39.02
CA SER A 57 -11.18 -3.25 40.07
C SER A 57 -9.75 -3.27 39.48
N SER A 58 -8.98 -2.24 39.79
CA SER A 58 -7.56 -2.16 39.43
C SER A 58 -6.75 -3.31 40.03
N LEU A 59 -7.01 -3.66 41.30
CA LEU A 59 -6.31 -4.74 42.00
C LEU A 59 -6.56 -6.10 41.33
N ALA A 60 -7.81 -6.36 40.92
CA ALA A 60 -8.15 -7.63 40.27
C ALA A 60 -7.44 -7.79 38.94
N PHE A 61 -7.37 -6.73 38.12
CA PHE A 61 -6.67 -6.74 36.84
C PHE A 61 -5.14 -6.84 37.02
N GLU A 62 -4.56 -6.14 37.99
CA GLU A 62 -3.15 -6.27 38.32
C GLU A 62 -2.78 -7.70 38.72
N LEU A 63 -3.60 -8.35 39.58
CA LEU A 63 -3.38 -9.75 39.95
C LEU A 63 -3.51 -10.70 38.75
N TYR A 64 -4.49 -10.47 37.90
CA TYR A 64 -4.64 -11.22 36.64
C TYR A 64 -3.36 -11.10 35.79
N LEU A 65 -2.87 -9.88 35.51
CA LEU A 65 -1.65 -9.65 34.72
C LEU A 65 -0.42 -10.36 35.32
N ARG A 66 -0.33 -10.38 36.64
CA ARG A 66 0.77 -11.06 37.36
C ARG A 66 0.68 -12.57 37.22
N ASN A 67 -0.51 -13.14 37.36
CA ASN A 67 -0.73 -14.58 37.23
C ASN A 67 -0.46 -15.09 35.82
N GLU A 68 -0.83 -14.30 34.81
CA GLU A 68 -0.58 -14.61 33.39
C GLU A 68 0.85 -14.25 32.92
N ASN A 69 1.73 -13.70 33.82
CA ASN A 69 3.08 -13.22 33.48
C ASN A 69 3.08 -12.16 32.35
N LEU A 70 2.15 -11.21 32.39
CA LEU A 70 1.95 -10.15 31.41
C LEU A 70 2.39 -8.76 31.90
N SER A 71 2.76 -8.62 33.18
CA SER A 71 2.97 -7.34 33.87
C SER A 71 3.97 -6.39 33.20
N ASP A 72 4.96 -6.92 32.46
CA ASP A 72 6.03 -6.20 31.80
C ASP A 72 5.94 -6.20 30.27
N LYS A 73 4.84 -6.74 29.72
CA LYS A 73 4.66 -6.93 28.28
C LYS A 73 3.66 -5.98 27.63
N LEU A 74 2.91 -5.25 28.45
CA LEU A 74 1.89 -4.33 27.97
C LEU A 74 2.56 -3.11 27.30
N ARG A 75 1.97 -2.65 26.19
CA ARG A 75 2.53 -1.55 25.41
C ARG A 75 1.84 -0.23 25.77
N ALA A 76 2.64 0.84 25.81
CA ALA A 76 2.17 2.20 25.94
C ALA A 76 1.45 2.67 24.67
N GLY A 77 0.55 3.66 24.80
CA GLY A 77 -0.13 4.29 23.69
C GLY A 77 -1.59 4.61 23.96
N GLU A 78 -2.31 5.03 22.95
CA GLU A 78 -3.72 5.41 23.01
C GLU A 78 -4.59 4.28 22.46
N TYR A 79 -5.56 3.85 23.24
CA TYR A 79 -6.41 2.70 22.95
C TYR A 79 -7.88 3.05 23.05
N GLU A 80 -8.69 2.52 22.16
CA GLU A 80 -10.15 2.50 22.30
C GLU A 80 -10.57 1.17 22.93
N ILE A 81 -11.08 1.20 24.16
CA ILE A 81 -11.43 -0.01 24.92
C ILE A 81 -12.87 0.07 25.42
N SER A 82 -13.67 -0.96 25.16
CA SER A 82 -15.02 -1.10 25.69
C SER A 82 -14.99 -1.60 27.15
N ASN A 83 -15.88 -1.06 27.98
CA ASN A 83 -16.12 -1.52 29.36
C ASN A 83 -16.82 -2.88 29.45
N LYS A 84 -17.13 -3.50 28.31
CA LYS A 84 -17.72 -4.86 28.23
C LYS A 84 -16.70 -5.96 28.05
N LEU A 85 -15.44 -5.59 27.75
CA LEU A 85 -14.39 -6.56 27.50
C LEU A 85 -13.91 -7.21 28.79
N GLU A 86 -13.64 -8.50 28.72
CA GLU A 86 -13.03 -9.27 29.80
C GLU A 86 -11.53 -8.98 29.93
N PHE A 87 -10.90 -9.30 31.04
CA PHE A 87 -9.49 -9.05 31.32
C PHE A 87 -8.56 -9.66 30.27
N GLU A 88 -8.89 -10.82 29.73
CA GLU A 88 -8.14 -11.49 28.67
C GLU A 88 -8.14 -10.66 27.37
N GLU A 89 -9.30 -10.13 26.99
CA GLU A 89 -9.47 -9.31 25.79
C GLU A 89 -8.73 -7.98 25.92
N ILE A 90 -8.89 -7.30 27.08
CA ILE A 90 -8.18 -6.04 27.38
C ILE A 90 -6.67 -6.26 27.35
N SER A 91 -6.18 -7.30 28.02
CA SER A 91 -4.73 -7.61 28.02
C SER A 91 -4.22 -7.93 26.62
N SER A 92 -5.00 -8.66 25.80
CA SER A 92 -4.65 -8.95 24.40
C SER A 92 -4.54 -7.68 23.56
N ILE A 93 -5.42 -6.70 23.73
CA ILE A 93 -5.35 -5.39 23.07
C ILE A 93 -4.06 -4.66 23.48
N LEU A 94 -3.77 -4.59 24.79
CA LEU A 94 -2.60 -3.91 25.32
C LEU A 94 -1.27 -4.60 24.92
N LEU A 95 -1.27 -5.92 24.74
CA LEU A 95 -0.12 -6.68 24.26
C LEU A 95 0.18 -6.41 22.77
N LYS A 96 -0.87 -6.30 21.96
CA LYS A 96 -0.71 -5.97 20.52
C LYS A 96 -0.17 -4.56 20.32
N GLY A 97 -0.46 -3.64 21.23
CA GLY A 97 -0.13 -2.22 21.12
C GLY A 97 -1.27 -1.39 20.54
N PRO A 98 -1.14 -0.05 20.59
CA PRO A 98 -2.15 0.84 20.07
C PRO A 98 -2.34 0.66 18.56
N PRO A 99 -3.55 0.91 18.03
CA PRO A 99 -3.75 0.94 16.59
C PRO A 99 -2.84 2.01 15.98
N LEU A 100 -2.16 1.63 14.89
CA LEU A 100 -1.36 2.59 14.14
C LEU A 100 -2.29 3.67 13.58
N LYS A 101 -1.98 4.93 13.85
CA LYS A 101 -2.64 6.05 13.16
C LYS A 101 -2.16 6.03 11.72
N THR A 102 -3.06 5.78 10.79
CA THR A 102 -2.76 5.66 9.36
C THR A 102 -3.53 6.66 8.54
N TYR A 103 -3.04 6.92 7.34
CA TYR A 103 -3.78 7.56 6.26
C TYR A 103 -3.76 6.66 5.02
N THR A 104 -4.66 6.93 4.09
CA THR A 104 -4.81 6.11 2.89
C THR A 104 -4.18 6.82 1.70
N ILE A 105 -3.38 6.09 0.91
CA ILE A 105 -2.94 6.52 -0.42
C ILE A 105 -3.44 5.53 -1.46
N THR A 106 -3.73 6.00 -2.67
CA THR A 106 -4.16 5.15 -3.79
C THR A 106 -3.25 5.39 -4.99
N ILE A 107 -2.66 4.31 -5.50
CA ILE A 107 -1.83 4.31 -6.70
C ILE A 107 -2.60 3.62 -7.82
N PRO A 108 -3.03 4.35 -8.87
CA PRO A 108 -3.73 3.78 -10.02
C PRO A 108 -2.84 2.86 -10.86
N GLU A 109 -3.47 1.93 -11.59
CA GLU A 109 -2.83 1.14 -12.64
C GLU A 109 -2.43 2.03 -13.83
N GLY A 110 -1.46 1.61 -14.63
CA GLY A 110 -1.05 2.25 -15.88
C GLY A 110 -0.22 3.51 -15.75
N LEU A 111 0.17 3.92 -14.54
CA LEU A 111 1.07 5.06 -14.32
C LEU A 111 2.52 4.68 -14.67
N TRP A 112 3.26 5.63 -15.24
CA TRP A 112 4.71 5.52 -15.34
C TRP A 112 5.35 5.71 -13.97
N ILE A 113 6.60 5.30 -13.81
CA ILE A 113 7.32 5.44 -12.53
C ILE A 113 7.33 6.91 -12.04
N SER A 114 7.58 7.86 -12.94
CA SER A 114 7.55 9.30 -12.61
C SER A 114 6.16 9.75 -12.14
N GLU A 115 5.10 9.33 -12.83
CA GLU A 115 3.72 9.66 -12.46
C GLU A 115 3.32 9.00 -11.12
N THR A 116 3.82 7.79 -10.87
CA THR A 116 3.62 7.09 -9.58
C THR A 116 4.26 7.87 -8.44
N LEU A 117 5.50 8.34 -8.62
CA LEU A 117 6.20 9.14 -7.61
C LEU A 117 5.50 10.50 -7.38
N GLU A 118 5.00 11.15 -8.44
CA GLU A 118 4.19 12.36 -8.34
C GLU A 118 2.86 12.10 -7.62
N SER A 119 2.21 10.95 -7.88
CA SER A 119 0.99 10.54 -7.18
C SER A 119 1.24 10.34 -5.69
N ILE A 120 2.33 9.67 -5.31
CA ILE A 120 2.74 9.54 -3.91
C ILE A 120 3.01 10.92 -3.31
N SER A 121 3.81 11.76 -3.98
CA SER A 121 4.14 13.12 -3.56
C SER A 121 2.90 13.95 -3.26
N SER A 122 1.93 13.96 -4.15
CA SER A 122 0.68 14.72 -4.00
C SER A 122 -0.19 14.28 -2.82
N GLN A 123 -0.14 13.01 -2.45
CA GLN A 123 -0.95 12.43 -1.38
C GLN A 123 -0.26 12.47 -0.01
N THR A 124 1.07 12.55 0.03
CA THR A 124 1.87 12.42 1.25
C THR A 124 2.62 13.69 1.62
N GLY A 125 2.88 14.56 0.64
CA GLY A 125 3.73 15.75 0.79
C GLY A 125 5.22 15.47 0.69
N TYR A 126 5.66 14.23 0.44
CA TYR A 126 7.07 13.94 0.14
C TYR A 126 7.43 14.47 -1.24
N ASP A 127 8.64 14.98 -1.37
CA ASP A 127 9.17 15.46 -2.65
C ASP A 127 9.43 14.28 -3.61
N SER A 128 8.94 14.37 -4.86
CA SER A 128 9.04 13.29 -5.85
C SER A 128 10.48 12.98 -6.26
N ASP A 129 11.36 14.00 -6.29
CA ASP A 129 12.78 13.80 -6.61
C ASP A 129 13.50 13.08 -5.46
N LEU A 130 13.12 13.36 -4.20
CA LEU A 130 13.65 12.62 -3.05
C LEU A 130 13.19 11.16 -3.05
N LEU A 131 11.94 10.90 -3.41
CA LEU A 131 11.44 9.52 -3.58
C LEU A 131 12.19 8.79 -4.70
N ALA A 132 12.40 9.44 -5.86
CA ALA A 132 13.21 8.88 -6.94
C ALA A 132 14.65 8.58 -6.49
N ASN A 133 15.27 9.50 -5.76
CA ASN A 133 16.61 9.31 -5.20
C ASN A 133 16.68 8.12 -4.22
N SER A 134 15.65 7.88 -3.42
CA SER A 134 15.59 6.73 -2.50
C SER A 134 15.62 5.40 -3.27
N LEU A 135 14.95 5.31 -4.42
CA LEU A 135 15.02 4.14 -5.30
C LEU A 135 16.43 3.92 -5.87
N ILE A 136 17.02 4.96 -6.46
CA ILE A 136 18.32 4.83 -7.16
C ILE A 136 19.53 4.82 -6.24
N SER A 137 19.37 5.15 -4.95
CA SER A 137 20.44 5.07 -3.93
C SER A 137 20.53 3.69 -3.25
N GLY A 138 19.59 2.78 -3.54
CA GLY A 138 19.55 1.45 -2.91
C GLY A 138 18.97 1.44 -1.49
N ASN A 139 18.25 2.49 -1.08
CA ASN A 139 17.55 2.51 0.21
C ASN A 139 16.27 1.66 0.18
N VAL A 140 15.72 1.44 -1.01
CA VAL A 140 14.61 0.54 -1.28
C VAL A 140 15.14 -0.70 -1.98
N ASN A 141 14.62 -1.88 -1.61
CA ASN A 141 15.11 -3.14 -2.13
C ASN A 141 14.02 -3.91 -2.86
N SER A 142 14.36 -4.49 -4.01
CA SER A 142 13.54 -5.46 -4.71
C SER A 142 14.40 -6.53 -5.38
N LYS A 143 13.92 -7.78 -5.31
CA LYS A 143 14.52 -8.90 -6.07
C LYS A 143 14.27 -8.81 -7.59
N TYR A 144 13.41 -7.90 -8.02
CA TYR A 144 12.98 -7.76 -9.41
C TYR A 144 13.54 -6.52 -10.12
N VAL A 145 14.43 -5.75 -9.49
CA VAL A 145 15.09 -4.63 -10.17
C VAL A 145 15.78 -5.12 -11.43
N TYR A 146 15.46 -4.48 -12.55
CA TYR A 146 15.92 -4.91 -13.86
C TYR A 146 17.45 -4.85 -13.96
N LEU A 147 18.03 -5.91 -14.51
CA LEU A 147 19.48 -6.09 -14.66
C LEU A 147 20.27 -6.02 -13.32
N GLY A 148 19.59 -6.00 -12.16
CA GLY A 148 20.23 -5.79 -10.87
C GLY A 148 20.85 -4.41 -10.68
N ASP A 149 20.52 -3.46 -11.55
CA ASP A 149 21.00 -2.07 -11.52
C ASP A 149 19.89 -1.14 -11.02
N PHE A 150 19.90 -0.86 -9.73
CA PHE A 150 18.96 0.06 -9.09
C PHE A 150 19.27 1.54 -9.36
N THR A 151 20.44 1.89 -9.93
CA THR A 151 20.85 3.28 -10.14
C THR A 151 20.13 3.96 -11.30
N ASN A 152 19.42 3.19 -12.13
CA ASN A 152 18.58 3.70 -13.21
C ASN A 152 17.10 3.63 -12.82
N LEU A 153 16.43 4.78 -12.76
CA LEU A 153 15.01 4.86 -12.38
C LEU A 153 14.11 4.03 -13.30
N GLN A 154 14.41 3.91 -14.59
CA GLN A 154 13.64 3.08 -15.52
C GLN A 154 13.67 1.58 -15.15
N HIS A 155 14.69 1.12 -14.41
CA HIS A 155 14.76 -0.25 -13.93
C HIS A 155 13.78 -0.53 -12.79
N TRP A 156 13.12 0.50 -12.25
CA TRP A 156 12.05 0.42 -11.27
C TRP A 156 10.65 0.49 -11.89
N GLU A 157 10.55 0.63 -13.22
CA GLU A 157 9.27 0.72 -13.91
C GLU A 157 8.43 -0.53 -13.65
N GLY A 158 7.17 -0.32 -13.23
CA GLY A 158 6.23 -1.37 -12.88
C GLY A 158 6.47 -2.04 -11.52
N LEU A 159 7.53 -1.68 -10.75
CA LEU A 159 7.84 -2.31 -9.46
C LEU A 159 7.13 -1.67 -8.27
N LEU A 160 6.55 -0.48 -8.41
CA LEU A 160 5.69 0.15 -7.41
C LEU A 160 4.24 -0.27 -7.68
N TYR A 161 3.76 -1.30 -6.97
CA TYR A 161 2.50 -1.96 -7.29
C TYR A 161 1.29 -1.03 -7.10
N PRO A 162 0.36 -0.96 -8.08
CA PRO A 162 -0.86 -0.17 -7.95
C PRO A 162 -1.83 -0.83 -6.98
N ASN A 163 -2.22 -0.12 -5.93
CA ASN A 163 -3.19 -0.56 -4.92
C ASN A 163 -3.60 0.63 -4.05
N THR A 164 -4.49 0.39 -3.08
CA THR A 164 -4.82 1.32 -2.01
C THR A 164 -4.16 0.86 -0.72
N TYR A 165 -3.33 1.72 -0.13
CA TYR A 165 -2.47 1.42 1.00
C TYR A 165 -2.85 2.17 2.25
N GLN A 166 -2.79 1.51 3.41
CA GLN A 166 -2.83 2.14 4.72
C GLN A 166 -1.40 2.42 5.17
N ILE A 167 -1.04 3.69 5.23
CA ILE A 167 0.31 4.15 5.56
C ILE A 167 0.33 4.71 6.98
N ALA A 168 1.29 4.30 7.80
CA ALA A 168 1.48 4.87 9.13
C ALA A 168 1.82 6.37 9.04
N LEU A 169 1.31 7.19 9.98
CA LEU A 169 1.53 8.64 9.95
C LEU A 169 3.01 9.04 10.04
N ASP A 170 3.84 8.19 10.62
CA ASP A 170 5.28 8.39 10.81
C ASP A 170 6.14 7.65 9.78
N ALA A 171 5.53 6.99 8.78
CA ALA A 171 6.27 6.30 7.72
C ALA A 171 7.07 7.29 6.88
N SER A 172 8.33 7.00 6.67
CA SER A 172 9.19 7.75 5.74
C SER A 172 8.82 7.52 4.27
N GLY A 173 9.33 8.34 3.36
CA GLY A 173 9.16 8.11 1.93
C GLY A 173 9.71 6.75 1.47
N GLU A 174 10.82 6.31 2.07
CA GLU A 174 11.44 5.00 1.81
C GLU A 174 10.55 3.85 2.29
N ASP A 175 9.92 3.98 3.47
CA ASP A 175 8.97 2.98 3.97
C ASP A 175 7.78 2.85 3.03
N ILE A 176 7.25 3.95 2.52
CA ILE A 176 6.14 3.95 1.56
C ILE A 176 6.54 3.20 0.29
N LEU A 177 7.68 3.56 -0.32
CA LEU A 177 8.17 2.90 -1.52
C LEU A 177 8.39 1.39 -1.29
N GLN A 178 8.97 1.02 -0.15
CA GLN A 178 9.21 -0.38 0.20
C GLN A 178 7.89 -1.16 0.39
N ILE A 179 6.84 -0.54 0.93
CA ILE A 179 5.51 -1.14 1.05
C ILE A 179 4.95 -1.49 -0.35
N LEU A 180 5.06 -0.57 -1.32
CA LEU A 180 4.56 -0.80 -2.67
C LEU A 180 5.33 -1.92 -3.38
N VAL A 181 6.65 -1.96 -3.21
CA VAL A 181 7.52 -3.03 -3.74
C VAL A 181 7.18 -4.38 -3.11
N ASN A 182 7.06 -4.43 -1.79
CA ASN A 182 6.73 -5.67 -1.07
C ASN A 182 5.37 -6.23 -1.47
N GLU A 183 4.41 -5.36 -1.78
CA GLU A 183 3.09 -5.77 -2.27
C GLU A 183 3.20 -6.47 -3.62
N LEU A 184 3.94 -5.90 -4.59
CA LEU A 184 4.21 -6.58 -5.86
C LEU A 184 4.82 -7.97 -5.63
N GLU A 185 5.86 -8.04 -4.79
CA GLU A 185 6.54 -9.30 -4.52
C GLU A 185 5.62 -10.34 -3.90
N SER A 186 4.74 -9.93 -2.99
CA SER A 186 3.72 -10.78 -2.34
C SER A 186 2.69 -11.31 -3.34
N VAL A 187 2.17 -10.42 -4.20
CA VAL A 187 1.21 -10.78 -5.25
C VAL A 187 1.84 -11.79 -6.21
N ILE A 188 3.05 -11.51 -6.70
CA ILE A 188 3.75 -12.40 -7.64
C ILE A 188 4.10 -13.75 -7.00
N ASP A 189 4.58 -13.75 -5.76
CA ASP A 189 4.88 -15.00 -5.05
C ASP A 189 3.62 -15.84 -4.83
N THR A 190 2.46 -15.20 -4.68
CA THR A 190 1.17 -15.89 -4.57
C THR A 190 0.73 -16.47 -5.91
N LEU A 191 0.75 -15.67 -6.96
CA LEU A 191 0.34 -16.08 -8.29
C LEU A 191 1.25 -17.20 -8.86
N LEU A 192 2.57 -17.10 -8.66
CA LEU A 192 3.51 -18.12 -9.18
C LEU A 192 3.53 -19.41 -8.35
N ARG A 193 2.83 -19.48 -7.21
CA ARG A 193 2.52 -20.78 -6.54
C ARG A 193 1.36 -21.50 -7.20
N GLU A 194 0.41 -20.76 -7.76
CA GLU A 194 -0.81 -21.29 -8.40
C GLU A 194 -0.61 -21.52 -9.90
N TYR A 195 0.09 -20.61 -10.55
CA TYR A 195 0.32 -20.59 -12.01
C TYR A 195 1.81 -20.73 -12.31
N GLN A 196 2.13 -21.57 -13.27
CA GLN A 196 3.50 -21.67 -13.76
C GLN A 196 3.78 -20.53 -14.74
N LEU A 197 5.00 -19.98 -14.69
CA LEU A 197 5.44 -19.03 -15.71
C LEU A 197 5.31 -19.66 -17.11
N PRO A 198 4.58 -19.04 -18.05
CA PRO A 198 4.42 -19.55 -19.39
C PRO A 198 5.77 -19.81 -20.08
N SER A 199 5.91 -20.93 -20.77
CA SER A 199 7.17 -21.36 -21.39
C SER A 199 7.70 -20.42 -22.49
N TRP A 200 6.88 -19.50 -22.99
CA TRP A 200 7.29 -18.50 -23.97
C TRP A 200 7.93 -17.25 -23.33
N LEU A 201 7.86 -17.10 -21.99
CA LEU A 201 8.55 -16.09 -21.22
C LEU A 201 9.80 -16.68 -20.57
N LYS A 202 10.89 -15.91 -20.55
CA LYS A 202 12.19 -16.35 -20.03
C LYS A 202 12.37 -16.02 -18.54
N SER A 203 11.60 -15.05 -18.02
CA SER A 203 11.75 -14.58 -16.65
C SER A 203 10.48 -13.89 -16.14
N THR A 204 10.39 -13.71 -14.82
CA THR A 204 9.35 -12.90 -14.19
C THR A 204 9.40 -11.44 -14.68
N ASN A 205 10.57 -10.91 -15.02
CA ASN A 205 10.69 -9.56 -15.58
C ASN A 205 10.01 -9.46 -16.96
N GLU A 206 10.10 -10.49 -17.80
CA GLU A 206 9.33 -10.54 -19.05
C GLU A 206 7.82 -10.63 -18.78
N LEU A 207 7.38 -11.35 -17.74
CA LEU A 207 5.99 -11.35 -17.31
C LEU A 207 5.50 -9.93 -16.98
N PHE A 208 6.27 -9.17 -16.20
CA PHE A 208 5.95 -7.79 -15.85
C PHE A 208 5.89 -6.89 -17.09
N THR A 209 6.87 -7.06 -17.98
CA THR A 209 6.92 -6.31 -19.24
C THR A 209 5.65 -6.55 -20.06
N VAL A 210 5.27 -7.81 -20.28
CA VAL A 210 4.04 -8.14 -21.04
C VAL A 210 2.79 -7.66 -20.30
N ALA A 211 2.71 -7.84 -18.97
CA ALA A 211 1.59 -7.35 -18.18
C ALA A 211 1.39 -5.83 -18.31
N SER A 212 2.48 -5.05 -18.36
CA SER A 212 2.41 -3.60 -18.58
C SER A 212 1.91 -3.23 -19.99
N LEU A 213 2.26 -4.03 -21.01
CA LEU A 213 1.75 -3.84 -22.37
C LEU A 213 0.25 -4.19 -22.45
N VAL A 214 -0.16 -5.27 -21.79
CA VAL A 214 -1.58 -5.66 -21.69
C VAL A 214 -2.38 -4.58 -20.96
N GLU A 215 -1.83 -4.01 -19.87
CA GLU A 215 -2.47 -2.92 -19.12
C GLU A 215 -2.68 -1.69 -20.00
N ALA A 216 -1.66 -1.30 -20.74
CA ALA A 216 -1.69 -0.10 -21.59
C ALA A 216 -2.65 -0.22 -22.78
N GLU A 217 -2.82 -1.41 -23.37
CA GLU A 217 -3.64 -1.64 -24.55
C GLU A 217 -5.10 -2.01 -24.23
N SER A 218 -5.36 -2.55 -23.04
CA SER A 218 -6.68 -3.09 -22.71
C SER A 218 -7.56 -2.05 -22.02
N LYS A 219 -8.66 -1.65 -22.68
CA LYS A 219 -9.68 -0.79 -22.08
C LYS A 219 -10.71 -1.59 -21.27
N LEU A 220 -11.01 -2.81 -21.69
CA LEU A 220 -11.95 -3.70 -21.03
C LEU A 220 -11.21 -4.90 -20.45
N GLN A 221 -11.74 -5.43 -19.36
CA GLN A 221 -11.13 -6.58 -18.70
C GLN A 221 -11.10 -7.82 -19.61
N GLU A 222 -12.16 -8.05 -20.37
CA GLU A 222 -12.31 -9.16 -21.31
C GLU A 222 -11.32 -9.12 -22.49
N ASP A 223 -10.74 -7.96 -22.80
CA ASP A 223 -9.77 -7.81 -23.89
C ASP A 223 -8.36 -8.26 -23.47
N ARG A 224 -8.02 -8.25 -22.17
CA ARG A 224 -6.67 -8.54 -21.68
C ARG A 224 -6.10 -9.88 -22.17
N PRO A 225 -6.82 -11.03 -22.12
CA PRO A 225 -6.31 -12.29 -22.65
C PRO A 225 -6.08 -12.28 -24.16
N LEU A 226 -6.92 -11.52 -24.91
CA LEU A 226 -6.76 -11.38 -26.35
C LEU A 226 -5.50 -10.57 -26.67
N VAL A 227 -5.27 -9.45 -25.99
CA VAL A 227 -4.07 -8.62 -26.14
C VAL A 227 -2.82 -9.45 -25.80
N SER A 228 -2.82 -10.19 -24.70
CA SER A 228 -1.73 -11.11 -24.32
C SER A 228 -1.45 -12.12 -25.43
N SER A 229 -2.49 -12.75 -26.00
CA SER A 229 -2.35 -13.72 -27.08
C SER A 229 -1.76 -13.09 -28.35
N VAL A 230 -2.14 -11.85 -28.70
CA VAL A 230 -1.56 -11.15 -29.85
C VAL A 230 -0.09 -10.85 -29.63
N ILE A 231 0.30 -10.37 -28.43
CA ILE A 231 1.70 -10.13 -28.08
C ILE A 231 2.50 -11.43 -28.21
N LYS A 232 2.03 -12.53 -27.61
CA LYS A 232 2.65 -13.85 -27.69
C LYS A 232 2.88 -14.28 -29.13
N ASN A 233 1.84 -14.21 -29.99
CA ASN A 233 1.93 -14.63 -31.38
C ASN A 233 2.94 -13.78 -32.17
N ARG A 234 2.94 -12.44 -31.99
CA ARG A 234 3.92 -11.55 -32.63
C ARG A 234 5.36 -11.85 -32.20
N LEU A 235 5.57 -12.13 -30.90
CA LEU A 235 6.89 -12.53 -30.39
C LEU A 235 7.33 -13.89 -30.98
N TYR A 236 6.41 -14.85 -31.11
CA TYR A 236 6.70 -16.14 -31.68
C TYR A 236 7.09 -16.08 -33.16
N ASP A 237 6.41 -15.21 -33.92
CA ASP A 237 6.63 -15.02 -35.36
C ASP A 237 7.69 -13.94 -35.67
N ASP A 238 8.44 -13.45 -34.67
CA ASP A 238 9.45 -12.37 -34.77
C ASP A 238 8.89 -11.09 -35.44
N MET A 239 7.61 -10.81 -35.21
CA MET A 239 6.93 -9.61 -35.72
C MET A 239 7.14 -8.41 -34.80
N LEU A 240 7.08 -7.21 -35.40
CA LEU A 240 7.00 -5.96 -34.62
C LEU A 240 5.73 -5.92 -33.78
N LEU A 241 5.84 -5.54 -32.50
CA LEU A 241 4.67 -5.45 -31.60
C LEU A 241 3.69 -4.35 -32.01
N GLN A 242 4.19 -3.24 -32.54
CA GLN A 242 3.39 -2.09 -33.01
C GLN A 242 2.37 -1.61 -31.98
N ILE A 243 2.84 -1.39 -30.78
CA ILE A 243 2.08 -0.92 -29.61
C ILE A 243 2.36 0.58 -29.45
N ASP A 244 1.33 1.40 -29.59
CA ASP A 244 1.42 2.86 -29.51
C ASP A 244 1.93 3.34 -28.13
N ALA A 245 1.48 2.69 -27.07
CA ALA A 245 1.89 3.01 -25.71
C ALA A 245 3.42 2.91 -25.52
N MET A 246 4.09 1.98 -26.20
CA MET A 246 5.56 1.86 -26.18
C MET A 246 6.24 3.06 -26.82
N VAL A 247 5.67 3.61 -27.91
CA VAL A 247 6.17 4.82 -28.56
C VAL A 247 6.01 6.04 -27.66
N LEU A 248 4.84 6.17 -27.01
CA LEU A 248 4.57 7.25 -26.06
C LEU A 248 5.53 7.17 -24.85
N TYR A 249 5.80 5.97 -24.35
CA TYR A 249 6.81 5.75 -23.32
C TYR A 249 8.21 6.13 -23.76
N ALA A 250 8.58 5.78 -25.00
CA ALA A 250 9.88 6.18 -25.58
C ALA A 250 10.05 7.69 -25.68
N LEU A 251 8.96 8.42 -25.95
CA LEU A 251 8.94 9.88 -26.03
C LEU A 251 8.81 10.55 -24.65
N GLN A 252 8.44 9.81 -23.62
CA GLN A 252 8.06 10.34 -22.31
C GLN A 252 6.95 11.41 -22.41
N GLU A 253 5.96 11.16 -23.29
CA GLU A 253 4.84 12.08 -23.52
C GLU A 253 3.51 11.33 -23.53
N ARG A 254 2.54 11.80 -22.74
CA ARG A 254 1.16 11.31 -22.78
C ARG A 254 0.38 12.08 -23.85
N LYS A 255 0.03 11.41 -24.93
CA LYS A 255 -0.76 11.94 -26.05
C LYS A 255 -2.00 11.10 -26.29
N SER A 256 -3.06 11.71 -26.77
CA SER A 256 -4.29 10.99 -27.15
C SER A 256 -4.14 10.20 -28.45
N GLN A 257 -3.16 10.52 -29.27
CA GLN A 257 -2.89 9.89 -30.55
C GLN A 257 -1.39 9.94 -30.89
N VAL A 258 -0.86 8.83 -31.35
CA VAL A 258 0.50 8.73 -31.92
C VAL A 258 0.48 9.22 -33.36
N LEU A 259 1.40 10.12 -33.72
CA LEU A 259 1.54 10.66 -35.05
C LEU A 259 2.64 9.89 -35.82
N LEU A 260 2.61 9.95 -37.16
CA LEU A 260 3.64 9.30 -38.00
C LEU A 260 5.07 9.78 -37.69
N VAL A 261 5.23 11.03 -37.24
CA VAL A 261 6.53 11.56 -36.82
C VAL A 261 7.01 10.92 -35.52
N ASP A 262 6.09 10.58 -34.61
CA ASP A 262 6.40 9.94 -33.33
C ASP A 262 7.00 8.53 -33.54
N LEU A 263 6.55 7.82 -34.59
CA LEU A 263 7.08 6.51 -34.97
C LEU A 263 8.54 6.56 -35.43
N GLN A 264 9.11 7.76 -35.63
CA GLN A 264 10.50 7.93 -36.04
C GLN A 264 11.47 7.98 -34.83
N VAL A 265 10.96 8.03 -33.60
CA VAL A 265 11.82 8.05 -32.40
C VAL A 265 12.79 6.86 -32.43
N ASP A 266 14.08 7.15 -32.22
CA ASP A 266 15.11 6.12 -32.14
C ASP A 266 15.28 5.69 -30.67
N SER A 267 14.57 4.65 -30.29
CA SER A 267 14.52 4.11 -28.94
C SER A 267 14.25 2.61 -28.99
N ILE A 268 14.89 1.85 -28.12
CA ILE A 268 14.64 0.41 -27.96
C ILE A 268 13.21 0.11 -27.47
N TYR A 269 12.47 1.11 -27.01
CA TYR A 269 11.04 1.02 -26.71
C TYR A 269 10.16 1.26 -27.96
N ASN A 270 10.72 1.60 -29.12
CA ASN A 270 9.93 1.81 -30.32
C ASN A 270 9.59 0.47 -30.99
N SER A 271 8.42 -0.06 -30.68
CA SER A 271 7.89 -1.33 -31.21
C SER A 271 7.51 -1.31 -32.69
N TYR A 272 7.66 -0.18 -33.38
CA TYR A 272 7.53 -0.05 -34.84
C TYR A 272 8.86 -0.17 -35.57
N LYS A 273 10.00 -0.13 -34.82
CA LYS A 273 11.35 -0.26 -35.35
C LYS A 273 12.08 -1.52 -34.88
N TYR A 274 11.84 -1.94 -33.65
CA TYR A 274 12.55 -3.03 -33.01
C TYR A 274 11.60 -4.17 -32.66
N THR A 275 11.99 -5.41 -32.98
CA THR A 275 11.25 -6.61 -32.59
C THR A 275 11.54 -7.00 -31.13
N GLY A 276 10.70 -7.87 -30.56
CA GLY A 276 10.84 -8.36 -29.21
C GLY A 276 10.25 -7.45 -28.13
N LEU A 277 10.44 -7.84 -26.88
CA LEU A 277 9.98 -7.07 -25.71
C LEU A 277 10.93 -5.89 -25.44
N PRO A 278 10.41 -4.77 -24.91
CA PRO A 278 11.26 -3.71 -24.39
C PRO A 278 12.04 -4.21 -23.16
N PRO A 279 13.13 -3.52 -22.79
CA PRO A 279 14.00 -3.97 -21.68
C PRO A 279 13.33 -3.94 -20.31
N THR A 280 12.30 -3.10 -20.11
CA THR A 280 11.54 -2.97 -18.86
C THR A 280 10.04 -2.90 -19.16
N PRO A 281 9.15 -3.01 -18.19
CA PRO A 281 7.78 -2.54 -18.31
C PRO A 281 7.73 -1.09 -18.78
N ILE A 282 6.55 -0.65 -19.24
CA ILE A 282 6.31 0.73 -19.66
C ILE A 282 5.32 1.46 -18.72
N SER A 283 4.84 0.78 -17.70
CA SER A 283 3.95 1.35 -16.68
C SER A 283 3.74 0.38 -15.52
N GLY A 284 3.11 0.84 -14.44
CA GLY A 284 2.48 -0.01 -13.44
C GLY A 284 1.34 -0.84 -14.05
N PHE A 285 1.10 -2.03 -13.51
CA PHE A 285 0.09 -2.99 -14.00
C PHE A 285 -0.59 -3.69 -12.83
N GLY A 286 -1.88 -4.00 -12.99
CA GLY A 286 -2.68 -4.69 -12.00
C GLY A 286 -2.63 -6.22 -12.11
N GLU A 287 -3.17 -6.90 -11.09
CA GLU A 287 -3.24 -8.37 -11.02
C GLU A 287 -3.94 -8.97 -12.26
N ARG A 288 -4.98 -8.31 -12.77
CA ARG A 288 -5.73 -8.78 -13.94
C ARG A 288 -4.89 -8.87 -15.20
N SER A 289 -3.96 -7.93 -15.39
CA SER A 289 -3.02 -7.95 -16.52
C SER A 289 -1.97 -9.04 -16.34
N ILE A 290 -1.51 -9.29 -15.12
CA ILE A 290 -0.62 -10.42 -14.82
C ILE A 290 -1.32 -11.74 -15.12
N MET A 291 -2.56 -11.92 -14.63
CA MET A 291 -3.36 -13.13 -14.85
C MET A 291 -3.59 -13.41 -16.34
N ALA A 292 -3.91 -12.36 -17.11
CA ALA A 292 -4.11 -12.51 -18.56
C ALA A 292 -2.86 -12.97 -19.34
N VAL A 293 -1.68 -12.88 -18.72
CA VAL A 293 -0.43 -13.39 -19.29
C VAL A 293 -0.13 -14.79 -18.80
N LEU A 294 -0.54 -15.14 -17.57
CA LEU A 294 -0.31 -16.45 -16.95
C LEU A 294 -1.28 -17.54 -17.49
N GLU A 295 -2.50 -17.15 -17.88
CA GLU A 295 -3.54 -18.02 -18.46
C GLU A 295 -3.32 -18.26 -19.97
#